data_dc693f70219e6c19a2a4c66e49ca7326
#
_entry.id   dc693f70219e6c19a2a4c66e49ca7326
#
_cell.length_a   1.000
_cell.length_b   1.000
_cell.length_c   1.000
_cell.angle_alpha   90.00
_cell.angle_beta   90.00
_cell.angle_gamma   90.00
#
_symmetry.space_group_name_H-M   'P 1'
#
loop_
_entity.id
_entity.type
_entity.pdbx_description
1 polymer ?
#
loop_
_entity_poly.entity_id
_entity_poly.type
_entity_poly.pdbx_seq_one_letter_code
_entity_poly.pdbx_strand_id
1 'polypeptide(L)'
;MDELFPRKGNFKVVRLCEADARGLTDHLRDFRELVLENEQMYPNIEEWFDHKVIPGMKSCQRVGYIGYLDEKPAASAVMKRGKFTKFCHLRIREDLRDIHLGEAFFALMGLESRGFAKEVHFTLPESVWRMESKFFKSFGFTKAVKAGHQYRLFEDELKCSSEFERVWGAVLRKLPKIANIFSMEGYSLDNSILMSIKAEYAKRVLAGEKKVEIRRKFSKKWTGHKVSLYASRPESSIVGEALIRKVVVDEPESIWESFHKDIGCTREEFDNYTNSSSKVYAIILEETVPYRKSVSLKEVSTLTQKRLRPPQSYYNLNNNSTWAEAVSMGTLLQNNFRAQEMVVI
;
A
#
# COMPACT_ATOMS: atom_id res chain seq x y z
N MET A 1 19.58 -17.13 19.24
CA MET A 1 18.72 -17.20 18.03
C MET A 1 18.29 -15.79 17.62
N ASP A 2 19.23 -14.84 17.65
CA ASP A 2 18.96 -13.39 17.55
C ASP A 2 19.79 -12.68 16.46
N GLU A 3 20.13 -13.38 15.37
CA GLU A 3 20.96 -12.79 14.29
C GLU A 3 20.33 -12.91 12.89
N LEU A 4 19.00 -12.87 12.78
CA LEU A 4 18.31 -12.99 11.48
C LEU A 4 17.90 -11.67 10.84
N PHE A 5 18.23 -10.52 11.44
CA PHE A 5 17.99 -9.22 10.82
C PHE A 5 19.28 -8.42 10.80
N PRO A 6 19.85 -8.17 9.61
CA PRO A 6 20.97 -7.26 9.51
C PRO A 6 20.57 -5.88 10.06
N ARG A 7 21.54 -5.20 10.63
CA ARG A 7 21.46 -3.86 11.22
C ARG A 7 20.42 -2.99 10.51
N LYS A 8 19.63 -2.25 11.28
CA LYS A 8 18.74 -1.18 10.81
C LYS A 8 19.51 -0.23 9.88
N GLY A 9 19.60 -0.57 8.62
CA GLY A 9 20.09 0.33 7.58
C GLY A 9 18.93 1.24 7.11
N ASN A 10 19.25 2.41 6.62
CA ASN A 10 18.27 3.32 6.05
C ASN A 10 17.87 2.82 4.65
N PHE A 11 16.74 2.11 4.54
CA PHE A 11 16.24 1.62 3.27
C PHE A 11 15.18 2.56 2.70
N LYS A 12 15.42 3.08 1.50
CA LYS A 12 14.55 4.01 0.78
C LYS A 12 14.20 3.43 -0.59
N VAL A 13 12.96 3.56 -1.00
CA VAL A 13 12.52 3.19 -2.34
C VAL A 13 12.01 4.42 -3.06
N VAL A 14 12.48 4.61 -4.29
CA VAL A 14 12.02 5.66 -5.21
C VAL A 14 11.21 4.99 -6.33
N ARG A 15 10.00 5.50 -6.55
CA ARG A 15 9.14 5.09 -7.66
C ARG A 15 9.36 6.02 -8.85
N LEU A 16 9.68 5.44 -9.98
CA LEU A 16 9.97 6.15 -11.22
C LEU A 16 8.77 6.00 -12.18
N CYS A 17 7.90 6.98 -12.21
CA CYS A 17 6.76 7.07 -13.12
C CYS A 17 6.32 8.53 -13.18
N GLU A 18 6.09 9.06 -14.37
CA GLU A 18 5.95 10.50 -14.65
C GLU A 18 7.26 11.27 -14.46
N ALA A 19 7.76 11.77 -15.55
CA ALA A 19 8.99 12.51 -15.52
C ALA A 19 8.67 14.00 -15.28
N ASP A 20 8.61 14.42 -14.03
CA ASP A 20 9.14 15.76 -13.76
C ASP A 20 10.67 15.65 -13.75
N ALA A 21 11.27 15.99 -14.90
CA ALA A 21 12.63 15.61 -15.27
C ALA A 21 13.73 16.25 -14.42
N ARG A 22 13.42 17.12 -13.47
CA ARG A 22 14.41 17.96 -12.77
C ARG A 22 14.99 17.38 -11.48
N GLY A 23 14.33 16.39 -10.87
CA GLY A 23 14.82 15.73 -9.64
C GLY A 23 15.16 14.24 -9.80
N LEU A 24 14.94 13.67 -11.01
CA LEU A 24 15.05 12.23 -11.26
C LEU A 24 16.37 11.81 -11.92
N THR A 25 17.23 12.76 -12.33
CA THR A 25 18.43 12.46 -13.10
C THR A 25 19.40 11.52 -12.39
N ASP A 26 19.65 11.73 -11.11
CA ASP A 26 20.56 10.86 -10.34
C ASP A 26 19.94 9.50 -10.10
N HIS A 27 18.66 9.45 -9.72
CA HIS A 27 17.95 8.17 -9.56
C HIS A 27 17.83 7.38 -10.87
N LEU A 28 17.67 8.08 -12.01
CA LEU A 28 17.63 7.42 -13.32
C LEU A 28 18.98 6.86 -13.72
N ARG A 29 20.09 7.56 -13.39
CA ARG A 29 21.45 7.07 -13.61
C ARG A 29 21.67 5.77 -12.82
N ASP A 30 21.46 5.82 -11.51
CA ASP A 30 21.66 4.66 -10.62
C ASP A 30 20.73 3.49 -11.01
N PHE A 31 19.49 3.81 -11.41
CA PHE A 31 18.54 2.82 -11.88
C PHE A 31 18.99 2.16 -13.18
N ARG A 32 19.51 2.94 -14.13
CA ARG A 32 20.06 2.44 -15.38
C ARG A 32 21.24 1.52 -15.13
N GLU A 33 22.16 1.91 -14.28
CA GLU A 33 23.33 1.11 -13.92
C GLU A 33 22.90 -0.27 -13.37
N LEU A 34 22.00 -0.30 -12.38
CA LEU A 34 21.48 -1.57 -11.83
C LEU A 34 20.74 -2.43 -12.84
N VAL A 35 20.02 -1.83 -13.80
CA VAL A 35 19.33 -2.58 -14.85
C VAL A 35 20.34 -3.21 -15.80
N LEU A 36 21.38 -2.46 -16.21
CA LEU A 36 22.41 -2.90 -17.13
C LEU A 36 23.33 -3.99 -16.58
N GLU A 37 23.44 -4.16 -15.26
CA GLU A 37 24.17 -5.29 -14.65
C GLU A 37 23.67 -6.68 -15.15
N ASN A 38 22.48 -6.75 -15.77
CA ASN A 38 21.93 -7.96 -16.38
C ASN A 38 22.31 -8.13 -17.87
N GLU A 39 23.25 -7.35 -18.41
CA GLU A 39 23.66 -7.39 -19.83
C GLU A 39 24.13 -8.77 -20.27
N GLN A 40 24.88 -9.47 -19.43
CA GLN A 40 25.33 -10.83 -19.72
C GLN A 40 24.16 -11.80 -19.93
N MET A 41 23.05 -11.60 -19.24
CA MET A 41 21.84 -12.42 -19.41
C MET A 41 20.98 -11.92 -20.58
N TYR A 42 20.97 -10.62 -20.86
CA TYR A 42 20.12 -9.96 -21.86
C TYR A 42 20.96 -8.97 -22.69
N PRO A 43 21.61 -9.40 -23.76
CA PRO A 43 22.54 -8.57 -24.54
C PRO A 43 21.95 -7.26 -25.05
N ASN A 44 20.63 -7.19 -25.26
CA ASN A 44 19.94 -5.98 -25.74
C ASN A 44 19.24 -5.21 -24.62
N ILE A 45 19.69 -5.34 -23.36
CA ILE A 45 19.02 -4.72 -22.22
C ILE A 45 19.13 -3.21 -22.25
N GLU A 46 20.23 -2.66 -22.76
CA GLU A 46 20.42 -1.22 -22.92
C GLU A 46 19.42 -0.64 -23.92
N GLU A 47 19.32 -1.23 -25.12
CA GLU A 47 18.34 -0.84 -26.14
C GLU A 47 16.89 -0.95 -25.59
N TRP A 48 16.60 -2.05 -24.88
CA TRP A 48 15.31 -2.22 -24.23
C TRP A 48 15.04 -1.13 -23.19
N PHE A 49 16.04 -0.75 -22.39
CA PHE A 49 15.90 0.30 -21.38
C PHE A 49 15.58 1.64 -22.04
N ASP A 50 16.38 2.05 -23.02
CA ASP A 50 16.28 3.37 -23.66
C ASP A 50 15.01 3.49 -24.53
N HIS A 51 14.62 2.43 -25.28
CA HIS A 51 13.50 2.48 -26.22
C HIS A 51 12.17 1.96 -25.67
N LYS A 52 12.16 1.26 -24.52
CA LYS A 52 10.93 0.72 -23.94
C LYS A 52 10.68 1.14 -22.49
N VAL A 53 11.72 1.17 -21.63
CA VAL A 53 11.54 1.50 -20.22
C VAL A 53 11.35 3.00 -20.06
N ILE A 54 12.27 3.80 -20.54
CA ILE A 54 12.22 5.27 -20.42
C ILE A 54 10.93 5.85 -21.04
N PRO A 55 10.58 5.57 -22.31
CA PRO A 55 9.33 6.08 -22.87
C PRO A 55 8.08 5.54 -22.15
N GLY A 56 8.13 4.28 -21.69
CA GLY A 56 7.04 3.68 -20.95
C GLY A 56 6.84 4.29 -19.57
N MET A 57 7.89 4.73 -18.88
CA MET A 57 7.78 5.47 -17.61
C MET A 57 7.22 6.87 -17.84
N LYS A 58 7.68 7.59 -18.89
CA LYS A 58 7.13 8.90 -19.26
C LYS A 58 5.63 8.87 -19.55
N SER A 59 5.14 7.79 -20.16
CA SER A 59 3.72 7.59 -20.48
C SER A 59 2.93 6.84 -19.39
N CYS A 60 3.53 6.57 -18.24
CA CYS A 60 2.96 5.76 -17.15
C CYS A 60 2.47 4.35 -17.54
N GLN A 61 2.87 3.87 -18.70
CA GLN A 61 2.66 2.46 -19.11
C GLN A 61 3.61 1.50 -18.39
N ARG A 62 4.75 2.03 -17.93
CA ARG A 62 5.71 1.29 -17.09
C ARG A 62 5.95 2.05 -15.79
N VAL A 63 6.34 1.31 -14.78
CA VAL A 63 6.80 1.84 -13.49
C VAL A 63 8.13 1.20 -13.18
N GLY A 64 9.11 2.03 -12.85
CA GLY A 64 10.38 1.63 -12.29
C GLY A 64 10.38 1.80 -10.78
N TYR A 65 11.18 1.00 -10.10
CA TYR A 65 11.48 1.15 -8.68
C TYR A 65 12.97 0.99 -8.49
N ILE A 66 13.57 1.92 -7.75
CA ILE A 66 14.95 1.78 -7.25
C ILE A 66 14.94 1.82 -5.73
N GLY A 67 15.66 0.90 -5.11
CA GLY A 67 15.86 0.85 -3.67
C GLY A 67 17.29 1.23 -3.33
N TYR A 68 17.44 2.01 -2.27
CA TYR A 68 18.72 2.37 -1.68
C TYR A 68 18.81 1.79 -0.27
N LEU A 69 19.96 1.26 0.07
CA LEU A 69 20.31 0.89 1.45
C LEU A 69 21.51 1.76 1.84
N ASP A 70 21.35 2.57 2.90
CA ASP A 70 22.38 3.53 3.33
C ASP A 70 22.90 4.39 2.16
N GLU A 71 21.97 4.98 1.41
CA GLU A 71 22.17 5.84 0.21
C GLU A 71 22.86 5.13 -0.97
N LYS A 72 23.10 3.82 -0.90
CA LYS A 72 23.69 3.05 -2.01
C LYS A 72 22.61 2.28 -2.77
N PRO A 73 22.65 2.28 -4.12
CA PRO A 73 21.75 1.48 -4.93
C PRO A 73 21.80 -0.01 -4.50
N ALA A 74 20.65 -0.59 -4.23
CA ALA A 74 20.51 -1.92 -3.64
C ALA A 74 19.64 -2.85 -4.48
N ALA A 75 18.61 -2.32 -5.13
CA ALA A 75 17.65 -3.10 -5.89
C ALA A 75 16.97 -2.26 -6.97
N SER A 76 16.58 -2.89 -8.06
CA SER A 76 15.77 -2.28 -9.12
C SER A 76 14.69 -3.21 -9.62
N ALA A 77 13.53 -2.66 -10.01
CA ALA A 77 12.46 -3.40 -10.64
C ALA A 77 11.76 -2.56 -11.72
N VAL A 78 11.25 -3.23 -12.74
CA VAL A 78 10.43 -2.63 -13.81
C VAL A 78 9.20 -3.47 -14.01
N MET A 79 8.04 -2.82 -14.03
CA MET A 79 6.80 -3.44 -14.45
C MET A 79 6.13 -2.71 -15.61
N LYS A 80 5.38 -3.44 -16.44
CA LYS A 80 4.48 -2.89 -17.45
C LYS A 80 3.06 -3.03 -16.95
N ARG A 81 2.33 -1.91 -16.85
CA ARG A 81 0.93 -1.86 -16.46
C ARG A 81 0.01 -2.44 -17.53
N GLY A 82 -1.07 -3.05 -17.11
CA GLY A 82 -2.14 -3.52 -17.98
C GLY A 82 -2.97 -4.62 -17.33
N LYS A 83 -4.07 -4.99 -17.98
CA LYS A 83 -4.90 -6.14 -17.56
C LYS A 83 -4.06 -7.43 -17.44
N PHE A 84 -3.08 -7.59 -18.34
CA PHE A 84 -2.03 -8.60 -18.30
C PHE A 84 -0.73 -7.92 -17.92
N THR A 85 -0.55 -7.68 -16.63
CA THR A 85 0.61 -6.98 -16.08
C THR A 85 1.87 -7.82 -16.25
N LYS A 86 2.95 -7.21 -16.75
CA LYS A 86 4.26 -7.87 -16.87
C LYS A 86 5.23 -7.32 -15.83
N PHE A 87 5.79 -8.19 -14.99
CA PHE A 87 6.98 -7.90 -14.20
C PHE A 87 8.18 -8.10 -15.10
N CYS A 88 8.78 -7.01 -15.57
CA CYS A 88 9.73 -7.02 -16.67
C CYS A 88 11.16 -7.23 -16.20
N HIS A 89 11.50 -6.76 -15.00
CA HIS A 89 12.84 -6.79 -14.45
C HIS A 89 12.76 -6.77 -12.91
N LEU A 90 13.64 -7.51 -12.29
CA LEU A 90 13.90 -7.46 -10.86
C LEU A 90 15.37 -7.83 -10.63
N ARG A 91 16.10 -6.91 -10.05
CA ARG A 91 17.50 -7.10 -9.66
C ARG A 91 17.66 -6.73 -8.19
N ILE A 92 18.30 -7.60 -7.43
CA ILE A 92 18.76 -7.35 -6.07
C ILE A 92 20.27 -7.53 -6.08
N ARG A 93 20.99 -6.61 -5.48
CA ARG A 93 22.45 -6.72 -5.32
C ARG A 93 22.78 -8.01 -4.57
N GLU A 94 23.83 -8.71 -4.97
CA GLU A 94 24.11 -10.08 -4.50
C GLU A 94 24.30 -10.20 -3.00
N ASP A 95 24.99 -9.23 -2.41
CA ASP A 95 25.24 -9.16 -0.96
C ASP A 95 23.97 -8.89 -0.12
N LEU A 96 22.81 -8.60 -0.78
CA LEU A 96 21.55 -8.26 -0.12
C LEU A 96 20.41 -9.27 -0.43
N ARG A 97 20.72 -10.42 -1.00
CA ARG A 97 19.67 -11.38 -1.42
C ARG A 97 18.89 -11.99 -0.26
N ASP A 98 19.51 -12.17 0.89
CA ASP A 98 18.90 -12.86 2.03
C ASP A 98 18.09 -11.97 2.99
N ILE A 99 17.95 -10.67 2.69
CA ILE A 99 17.22 -9.72 3.53
C ILE A 99 15.80 -9.40 3.05
N HIS A 100 15.19 -10.30 2.30
CA HIS A 100 13.81 -10.18 1.78
C HIS A 100 13.53 -9.00 0.84
N LEU A 101 14.55 -8.37 0.26
CA LEU A 101 14.34 -7.27 -0.71
C LEU A 101 13.62 -7.75 -1.98
N GLY A 102 13.89 -8.97 -2.44
CA GLY A 102 13.18 -9.56 -3.57
C GLY A 102 11.68 -9.65 -3.32
N GLU A 103 11.28 -10.10 -2.12
CA GLU A 103 9.88 -10.14 -1.72
C GLU A 103 9.28 -8.74 -1.62
N ALA A 104 10.02 -7.77 -1.10
CA ALA A 104 9.59 -6.38 -0.97
C ALA A 104 9.28 -5.75 -2.33
N PHE A 105 10.20 -5.87 -3.29
CA PHE A 105 10.01 -5.35 -4.65
C PHE A 105 8.90 -6.08 -5.41
N PHE A 106 8.78 -7.38 -5.22
CA PHE A 106 7.69 -8.16 -5.80
C PHE A 106 6.34 -7.72 -5.22
N ALA A 107 6.29 -7.42 -3.92
CA ALA A 107 5.12 -6.88 -3.26
C ALA A 107 4.77 -5.47 -3.77
N LEU A 108 5.74 -4.59 -3.99
CA LEU A 108 5.53 -3.25 -4.57
C LEU A 108 4.92 -3.33 -5.97
N MET A 109 5.45 -4.19 -6.84
CA MET A 109 4.86 -4.42 -8.16
C MET A 109 3.45 -5.01 -8.08
N GLY A 110 3.20 -5.92 -7.14
CA GLY A 110 1.87 -6.46 -6.86
C GLY A 110 0.89 -5.38 -6.40
N LEU A 111 1.33 -4.51 -5.51
CA LEU A 111 0.56 -3.39 -4.99
C LEU A 111 0.20 -2.39 -6.10
N GLU A 112 1.17 -2.05 -6.97
CA GLU A 112 0.96 -1.19 -8.14
C GLU A 112 -0.07 -1.79 -9.11
N SER A 113 -0.10 -3.12 -9.23
CA SER A 113 -0.99 -3.86 -10.14
C SER A 113 -2.44 -3.92 -9.65
N ARG A 114 -2.69 -3.58 -8.39
CA ARG A 114 -3.99 -3.68 -7.73
C ARG A 114 -5.01 -2.74 -8.39
N GLY A 115 -6.20 -3.26 -8.65
CA GLY A 115 -7.32 -2.52 -9.23
C GLY A 115 -7.43 -2.56 -10.75
N PHE A 116 -6.40 -3.05 -11.48
CA PHE A 116 -6.47 -3.18 -12.94
C PHE A 116 -5.98 -4.52 -13.47
N ALA A 117 -5.04 -5.20 -12.80
CA ALA A 117 -4.50 -6.47 -13.27
C ALA A 117 -5.50 -7.62 -13.07
N LYS A 118 -5.63 -8.48 -14.06
CA LYS A 118 -6.30 -9.79 -13.98
C LYS A 118 -5.29 -10.93 -13.92
N GLU A 119 -4.18 -10.77 -14.61
CA GLU A 119 -3.07 -11.72 -14.67
C GLU A 119 -1.75 -10.97 -14.50
N VAL A 120 -0.81 -11.61 -13.82
CA VAL A 120 0.59 -11.18 -13.73
C VAL A 120 1.44 -12.24 -14.42
N HIS A 121 2.39 -11.79 -15.21
CA HIS A 121 3.35 -12.68 -15.87
C HIS A 121 4.74 -12.06 -15.92
N PHE A 122 5.74 -12.90 -16.09
CA PHE A 122 7.12 -12.53 -16.36
C PHE A 122 7.79 -13.59 -17.19
N THR A 123 8.95 -13.27 -17.74
CA THR A 123 9.82 -14.22 -18.42
C THR A 123 11.18 -14.23 -17.74
N LEU A 124 11.84 -15.38 -17.73
CA LEU A 124 13.15 -15.57 -17.10
C LEU A 124 13.88 -16.78 -17.71
N PRO A 125 15.22 -16.85 -17.54
CA PRO A 125 15.99 -18.01 -17.93
C PRO A 125 15.56 -19.29 -17.23
N GLU A 126 15.70 -20.42 -17.88
CA GLU A 126 15.47 -21.71 -17.23
C GLU A 126 16.40 -21.92 -16.03
N SER A 127 17.65 -21.47 -16.12
CA SER A 127 18.62 -21.53 -15.02
C SER A 127 18.13 -20.78 -13.78
N VAL A 128 17.60 -19.56 -13.94
CA VAL A 128 17.02 -18.76 -12.87
C VAL A 128 15.78 -19.44 -12.28
N TRP A 129 14.92 -20.03 -13.12
CA TRP A 129 13.78 -20.79 -12.62
C TRP A 129 14.21 -21.99 -11.77
N ARG A 130 15.24 -22.71 -12.17
CA ARG A 130 15.76 -23.84 -11.38
C ARG A 130 16.27 -23.40 -10.01
N MET A 131 16.98 -22.28 -9.95
CA MET A 131 17.51 -21.73 -8.70
C MET A 131 16.42 -21.13 -7.80
N GLU A 132 15.54 -20.30 -8.38
CA GLU A 132 14.64 -19.43 -7.64
C GLU A 132 13.16 -19.88 -7.68
N SER A 133 12.88 -21.12 -8.14
CA SER A 133 11.49 -21.58 -8.27
C SER A 133 10.69 -21.55 -6.97
N LYS A 134 11.35 -21.75 -5.82
CA LYS A 134 10.69 -21.66 -4.50
C LYS A 134 10.17 -20.25 -4.23
N PHE A 135 10.98 -19.23 -4.58
CA PHE A 135 10.60 -17.83 -4.47
C PHE A 135 9.36 -17.55 -5.33
N PHE A 136 9.37 -17.85 -6.62
CA PHE A 136 8.25 -17.58 -7.52
C PHE A 136 6.99 -18.40 -7.16
N LYS A 137 7.14 -19.67 -6.79
CA LYS A 137 6.03 -20.50 -6.32
C LYS A 137 5.39 -19.94 -5.06
N SER A 138 6.16 -19.31 -4.18
CA SER A 138 5.66 -18.67 -2.96
C SER A 138 4.75 -17.46 -3.25
N PHE A 139 4.84 -16.87 -4.45
CA PHE A 139 3.94 -15.83 -4.96
C PHE A 139 2.83 -16.36 -5.88
N GLY A 140 2.68 -17.68 -5.99
CA GLY A 140 1.58 -18.29 -6.74
C GLY A 140 1.90 -18.64 -8.20
N PHE A 141 3.16 -18.50 -8.65
CA PHE A 141 3.60 -18.92 -9.98
C PHE A 141 4.03 -20.39 -9.95
N THR A 142 3.09 -21.28 -10.25
CA THR A 142 3.30 -22.73 -10.09
C THR A 142 3.77 -23.40 -11.37
N LYS A 143 3.62 -22.75 -12.52
CA LYS A 143 3.96 -23.30 -13.83
C LYS A 143 4.86 -22.34 -14.60
N ALA A 144 5.84 -22.89 -15.27
CA ALA A 144 6.69 -22.22 -16.23
C ALA A 144 6.59 -22.96 -17.58
N VAL A 145 6.40 -22.23 -18.66
CA VAL A 145 6.31 -22.79 -20.02
C VAL A 145 7.35 -22.13 -20.93
N LYS A 146 7.87 -22.86 -21.90
CA LYS A 146 8.84 -22.32 -22.86
C LYS A 146 8.23 -21.14 -23.61
N ALA A 147 8.91 -20.01 -23.65
CA ALA A 147 8.47 -18.77 -24.30
C ALA A 147 9.04 -18.58 -25.71
N GLY A 148 9.86 -19.53 -26.20
CA GLY A 148 10.58 -19.42 -27.47
C GLY A 148 11.86 -18.57 -27.38
N HIS A 149 12.67 -18.57 -28.43
CA HIS A 149 14.01 -17.98 -28.45
C HIS A 149 14.07 -16.45 -28.63
N GLN A 150 12.99 -15.73 -28.46
CA GLN A 150 12.89 -14.30 -28.78
C GLN A 150 13.84 -13.37 -27.99
N TYR A 151 14.39 -13.83 -26.86
CA TYR A 151 15.13 -12.97 -25.94
C TYR A 151 16.53 -13.46 -25.62
N ARG A 152 16.94 -14.68 -26.04
CA ARG A 152 18.19 -15.28 -25.62
C ARG A 152 18.84 -16.11 -26.71
N LEU A 153 20.18 -16.14 -26.67
CA LEU A 153 21.01 -16.88 -27.58
C LEU A 153 21.43 -18.27 -27.04
N PHE A 154 21.40 -18.49 -25.72
CA PHE A 154 22.13 -19.64 -25.12
C PHE A 154 21.28 -20.57 -24.26
N GLU A 155 20.08 -20.18 -23.84
CA GLU A 155 19.19 -21.03 -23.06
C GLU A 155 17.71 -20.72 -23.31
N ASP A 156 16.83 -21.63 -22.85
CA ASP A 156 15.38 -21.45 -22.98
C ASP A 156 14.87 -20.32 -22.07
N GLU A 157 14.08 -19.43 -22.63
CA GLU A 157 13.30 -18.46 -21.89
C GLU A 157 11.98 -19.10 -21.44
N LEU A 158 11.66 -19.00 -20.17
CA LEU A 158 10.41 -19.49 -19.59
C LEU A 158 9.46 -18.34 -19.33
N LYS A 159 8.20 -18.52 -19.68
CA LYS A 159 7.09 -17.64 -19.28
C LYS A 159 6.38 -18.23 -18.06
N CYS A 160 6.27 -17.43 -17.00
CA CYS A 160 5.49 -17.74 -15.83
C CYS A 160 4.29 -16.80 -15.76
N SER A 161 3.10 -17.31 -15.49
CA SER A 161 1.90 -16.50 -15.31
C SER A 161 1.04 -17.01 -14.15
N SER A 162 0.30 -16.10 -13.54
CA SER A 162 -0.65 -16.39 -12.46
C SER A 162 -1.77 -15.37 -12.44
N GLU A 163 -2.96 -15.79 -12.02
CA GLU A 163 -4.05 -14.85 -11.74
C GLU A 163 -3.64 -13.84 -10.67
N PHE A 164 -3.98 -12.57 -10.88
CA PHE A 164 -3.59 -11.49 -9.97
C PHE A 164 -4.05 -11.75 -8.53
N GLU A 165 -5.29 -12.21 -8.32
CA GLU A 165 -5.82 -12.48 -6.98
C GLU A 165 -4.97 -13.50 -6.20
N ARG A 166 -4.40 -14.49 -6.88
CA ARG A 166 -3.49 -15.46 -6.27
C ARG A 166 -2.17 -14.81 -5.85
N VAL A 167 -1.59 -14.00 -6.74
CA VAL A 167 -0.36 -13.25 -6.47
C VAL A 167 -0.59 -12.26 -5.33
N TRP A 168 -1.68 -11.51 -5.38
CA TRP A 168 -2.03 -10.53 -4.35
C TRP A 168 -2.26 -11.17 -2.98
N GLY A 169 -2.98 -12.29 -2.93
CA GLY A 169 -3.14 -13.05 -1.70
C GLY A 169 -1.82 -13.57 -1.11
N ALA A 170 -0.85 -13.93 -1.98
CA ALA A 170 0.48 -14.31 -1.53
C ALA A 170 1.30 -13.11 -1.01
N VAL A 171 1.22 -11.96 -1.69
CA VAL A 171 1.81 -10.69 -1.22
C VAL A 171 1.28 -10.34 0.16
N LEU A 172 -0.04 -10.33 0.34
CA LEU A 172 -0.66 -10.00 1.63
C LEU A 172 -0.16 -10.90 2.78
N ARG A 173 -0.02 -12.21 2.55
CA ARG A 173 0.52 -13.13 3.56
C ARG A 173 1.98 -12.90 3.92
N LYS A 174 2.76 -12.32 3.00
CA LYS A 174 4.19 -12.02 3.21
C LYS A 174 4.43 -10.64 3.83
N LEU A 175 3.48 -9.71 3.68
CA LEU A 175 3.64 -8.33 4.16
C LEU A 175 4.10 -8.23 5.62
N PRO A 176 3.59 -9.01 6.59
CA PRO A 176 4.09 -8.94 7.96
C PRO A 176 5.59 -9.23 8.10
N LYS A 177 6.13 -10.12 7.26
CA LYS A 177 7.56 -10.47 7.28
C LYS A 177 8.44 -9.40 6.64
N ILE A 178 7.92 -8.74 5.60
CA ILE A 178 8.67 -7.70 4.87
C ILE A 178 8.40 -6.28 5.39
N ALA A 179 7.42 -6.12 6.28
CA ALA A 179 7.06 -4.82 6.85
C ALA A 179 8.25 -4.13 7.51
N ASN A 180 9.12 -4.88 8.18
CA ASN A 180 10.32 -4.35 8.82
C ASN A 180 11.32 -3.71 7.84
N ILE A 181 11.29 -4.10 6.57
CA ILE A 181 12.13 -3.48 5.52
C ILE A 181 11.61 -2.09 5.19
N PHE A 182 10.27 -1.92 5.24
CA PHE A 182 9.59 -0.66 4.97
C PHE A 182 9.35 0.16 6.24
N SER A 183 9.44 -0.45 7.44
CA SER A 183 9.22 0.22 8.73
C SER A 183 10.47 0.96 9.17
N MET A 184 10.77 1.99 8.43
CA MET A 184 11.83 2.90 8.81
C MET A 184 11.31 3.97 9.74
N GLU A 185 12.22 4.59 10.46
CA GLU A 185 12.01 5.59 11.51
C GLU A 185 10.74 6.42 11.37
N GLY A 186 9.88 6.37 12.37
CA GLY A 186 8.66 7.18 12.43
C GLY A 186 7.34 6.43 12.28
N TYR A 187 7.34 5.10 12.13
CA TYR A 187 6.12 4.30 12.23
C TYR A 187 5.66 4.17 13.68
N SER A 188 5.16 5.26 14.20
CA SER A 188 4.28 5.24 15.36
C SER A 188 2.90 4.78 14.87
N LEU A 189 2.38 3.74 15.47
CA LEU A 189 0.97 3.38 15.41
C LEU A 189 0.15 4.43 16.17
N ASP A 190 0.16 5.67 15.68
CA ASP A 190 -0.56 6.78 16.30
C ASP A 190 -2.07 6.65 16.18
N ASN A 191 -2.55 5.69 15.38
CA ASN A 191 -3.97 5.43 15.25
C ASN A 191 -4.44 4.58 16.44
N SER A 192 -4.96 5.26 17.46
CA SER A 192 -5.48 4.60 18.66
C SER A 192 -6.87 4.00 18.48
N ILE A 193 -7.58 4.37 17.40
CA ILE A 193 -8.99 4.04 17.17
C ILE A 193 -9.21 3.65 15.70
N LEU A 194 -10.04 2.61 15.51
CA LEU A 194 -10.69 2.33 14.23
C LEU A 194 -12.17 2.65 14.38
N MET A 195 -12.67 3.65 13.66
CA MET A 195 -14.06 4.09 13.73
C MET A 195 -14.83 3.68 12.48
N SER A 196 -15.94 2.94 12.68
CA SER A 196 -16.85 2.60 11.60
C SER A 196 -17.76 3.80 11.31
N ILE A 197 -17.89 4.16 10.04
CA ILE A 197 -18.71 5.26 9.56
C ILE A 197 -19.47 4.81 8.31
N LYS A 198 -20.67 5.32 8.06
CA LYS A 198 -21.37 5.03 6.80
C LYS A 198 -20.52 5.48 5.62
N ALA A 199 -20.53 4.69 4.53
CA ALA A 199 -19.67 4.94 3.37
C ALA A 199 -19.87 6.37 2.77
N GLU A 200 -21.09 6.84 2.68
CA GLU A 200 -21.44 8.19 2.23
C GLU A 200 -20.82 9.29 3.12
N TYR A 201 -20.87 9.12 4.45
CA TYR A 201 -20.27 10.07 5.39
C TYR A 201 -18.75 9.99 5.42
N ALA A 202 -18.18 8.77 5.28
CA ALA A 202 -16.73 8.62 5.15
C ALA A 202 -16.19 9.42 3.96
N LYS A 203 -16.87 9.33 2.81
CA LYS A 203 -16.52 10.09 1.60
C LYS A 203 -16.56 11.60 1.86
N ARG A 204 -17.61 12.10 2.52
CA ARG A 204 -17.73 13.54 2.86
C ARG A 204 -16.68 14.00 3.86
N VAL A 205 -16.34 13.18 4.85
CA VAL A 205 -15.26 13.49 5.81
C VAL A 205 -13.94 13.64 5.07
N LEU A 206 -13.60 12.69 4.21
CA LEU A 206 -12.34 12.69 3.46
C LEU A 206 -12.28 13.78 2.38
N ALA A 207 -13.43 14.25 1.90
CA ALA A 207 -13.54 15.42 1.00
C ALA A 207 -13.52 16.77 1.76
N GLY A 208 -13.52 16.76 3.10
CA GLY A 208 -13.58 17.99 3.92
C GLY A 208 -14.97 18.64 4.01
N GLU A 209 -16.00 18.01 3.44
CA GLU A 209 -17.39 18.49 3.44
C GLU A 209 -18.09 18.26 4.78
N LYS A 210 -17.73 17.19 5.49
CA LYS A 210 -18.22 16.86 6.82
C LYS A 210 -17.05 16.91 7.79
N LYS A 211 -17.12 17.84 8.74
CA LYS A 211 -16.06 18.03 9.75
C LYS A 211 -16.42 17.50 11.12
N VAL A 212 -17.70 17.22 11.36
CA VAL A 212 -18.20 16.77 12.65
C VAL A 212 -18.95 15.46 12.52
N GLU A 213 -18.47 14.43 13.20
CA GLU A 213 -19.14 13.13 13.31
C GLU A 213 -19.93 13.06 14.62
N ILE A 214 -21.18 12.62 14.55
CA ILE A 214 -22.08 12.54 15.72
C ILE A 214 -22.16 11.11 16.24
N ARG A 215 -22.03 10.96 17.55
CA ARG A 215 -22.16 9.67 18.24
C ARG A 215 -23.01 9.80 19.51
N ARG A 216 -23.85 8.77 19.75
CA ARG A 216 -24.61 8.67 21.01
C ARG A 216 -23.75 8.25 22.19
N LYS A 217 -22.64 7.57 21.93
CA LYS A 217 -21.64 7.14 22.93
C LYS A 217 -20.23 7.28 22.33
N PHE A 218 -19.37 8.00 22.99
CA PHE A 218 -17.97 8.15 22.65
C PHE A 218 -17.16 8.54 23.91
N SER A 219 -15.87 8.80 23.80
CA SER A 219 -15.06 9.21 24.95
C SER A 219 -14.21 10.43 24.61
N LYS A 220 -14.23 11.45 25.50
CA LYS A 220 -13.40 12.66 25.39
C LYS A 220 -11.89 12.37 25.44
N LYS A 221 -11.48 11.23 26.01
CA LYS A 221 -10.06 10.83 26.09
C LYS A 221 -9.39 10.72 24.72
N TRP A 222 -10.16 10.58 23.64
CA TRP A 222 -9.65 10.45 22.27
C TRP A 222 -9.35 11.79 21.60
N THR A 223 -9.54 12.90 22.29
CA THR A 223 -9.11 14.22 21.78
C THR A 223 -7.59 14.22 21.57
N GLY A 224 -7.14 14.70 20.43
CA GLY A 224 -5.72 14.73 20.05
C GLY A 224 -5.20 13.41 19.42
N HIS A 225 -6.03 12.37 19.32
CA HIS A 225 -5.63 11.09 18.73
C HIS A 225 -6.02 10.97 17.26
N LYS A 226 -5.20 10.30 16.49
CA LYS A 226 -5.56 9.89 15.12
C LYS A 226 -6.58 8.76 15.14
N VAL A 227 -7.47 8.76 14.17
CA VAL A 227 -8.50 7.76 13.95
C VAL A 227 -8.43 7.22 12.53
N SER A 228 -8.40 5.91 12.38
CA SER A 228 -8.62 5.26 11.10
C SER A 228 -10.11 5.15 10.80
N LEU A 229 -10.52 5.47 9.58
CA LEU A 229 -11.90 5.47 9.13
C LEU A 229 -12.21 4.18 8.38
N TYR A 230 -13.12 3.38 8.92
CA TYR A 230 -13.67 2.20 8.25
C TYR A 230 -15.02 2.55 7.64
N ALA A 231 -15.10 2.65 6.33
CA ALA A 231 -16.36 2.79 5.60
C ALA A 231 -17.15 1.47 5.66
N SER A 232 -18.38 1.53 6.21
CA SER A 232 -19.26 0.36 6.26
C SER A 232 -19.74 -0.05 4.86
N ARG A 233 -20.59 -1.08 4.78
CA ARG A 233 -21.16 -1.50 3.49
C ARG A 233 -21.77 -0.33 2.72
N PRO A 234 -21.60 -0.28 1.37
CA PRO A 234 -21.06 -1.33 0.51
C PRO A 234 -19.54 -1.42 0.46
N GLU A 235 -18.78 -0.38 0.87
CA GLU A 235 -17.32 -0.27 0.73
C GLU A 235 -16.56 -1.33 1.54
N SER A 236 -16.98 -1.55 2.78
CA SER A 236 -16.37 -2.52 3.69
C SER A 236 -14.83 -2.43 3.72
N SER A 237 -14.29 -1.23 3.88
CA SER A 237 -12.86 -0.93 3.72
C SER A 237 -12.37 0.13 4.69
N ILE A 238 -11.09 0.08 5.06
CA ILE A 238 -10.39 1.23 5.65
C ILE A 238 -10.09 2.21 4.52
N VAL A 239 -10.58 3.44 4.62
CA VAL A 239 -10.59 4.40 3.50
C VAL A 239 -9.73 5.63 3.74
N GLY A 240 -9.26 5.84 4.95
CA GLY A 240 -8.45 7.01 5.30
C GLY A 240 -8.29 7.17 6.80
N GLU A 241 -7.76 8.29 7.18
CA GLU A 241 -7.53 8.67 8.58
C GLU A 241 -7.84 10.14 8.82
N ALA A 242 -8.04 10.51 10.08
CA ALA A 242 -8.26 11.88 10.52
C ALA A 242 -7.68 12.09 11.92
N LEU A 243 -7.51 13.36 12.31
CA LEU A 243 -7.20 13.76 13.67
C LEU A 243 -8.51 14.12 14.40
N ILE A 244 -8.73 13.57 15.59
CA ILE A 244 -9.82 14.01 16.49
C ILE A 244 -9.35 15.28 17.19
N ARG A 245 -9.73 16.42 16.67
CA ARG A 245 -9.33 17.72 17.21
C ARG A 245 -9.96 17.98 18.57
N LYS A 246 -11.25 17.68 18.73
CA LYS A 246 -12.01 17.93 19.95
C LYS A 246 -13.23 17.02 19.99
N VAL A 247 -13.67 16.67 21.20
CA VAL A 247 -14.93 15.99 21.45
C VAL A 247 -15.79 16.88 22.35
N VAL A 248 -16.90 17.38 21.82
CA VAL A 248 -17.89 18.16 22.52
C VAL A 248 -19.03 17.24 22.92
N VAL A 249 -19.56 17.41 24.16
CA VAL A 249 -20.69 16.61 24.67
C VAL A 249 -21.74 17.58 25.17
N ASP A 250 -22.90 17.53 24.58
CA ASP A 250 -24.02 18.38 24.95
C ASP A 250 -25.36 17.73 24.56
N GLU A 251 -26.47 18.43 24.87
CA GLU A 251 -27.80 18.07 24.42
C GLU A 251 -27.90 18.13 22.88
N PRO A 252 -28.71 17.28 22.23
CA PRO A 252 -28.82 17.26 20.79
C PRO A 252 -29.06 18.64 20.16
N GLU A 253 -29.95 19.44 20.73
CA GLU A 253 -30.27 20.76 20.20
C GLU A 253 -29.06 21.69 20.18
N SER A 254 -28.35 21.80 21.33
CA SER A 254 -27.14 22.63 21.44
C SER A 254 -26.05 22.19 20.43
N ILE A 255 -25.93 20.88 20.21
CA ILE A 255 -24.98 20.35 19.21
C ILE A 255 -25.43 20.71 17.79
N TRP A 256 -26.73 20.63 17.49
CA TRP A 256 -27.23 21.03 16.18
C TRP A 256 -27.02 22.53 15.93
N GLU A 257 -27.40 23.38 16.85
CA GLU A 257 -27.19 24.82 16.72
C GLU A 257 -25.72 25.18 16.47
N SER A 258 -24.80 24.51 17.16
CA SER A 258 -23.37 24.80 17.08
C SER A 258 -22.72 24.23 15.82
N PHE A 259 -23.20 23.11 15.26
CA PHE A 259 -22.45 22.32 14.26
C PHE A 259 -23.24 21.88 13.03
N HIS A 260 -24.52 22.29 12.84
CA HIS A 260 -25.36 21.80 11.73
C HIS A 260 -24.71 21.94 10.35
N LYS A 261 -23.90 22.97 10.12
CA LYS A 261 -23.17 23.18 8.85
C LYS A 261 -22.07 22.16 8.59
N ASP A 262 -21.50 21.59 9.64
CA ASP A 262 -20.34 20.70 9.59
C ASP A 262 -20.70 19.21 9.81
N ILE A 263 -21.95 18.93 10.27
CA ILE A 263 -22.41 17.56 10.54
C ILE A 263 -22.66 16.78 9.24
N GLY A 264 -23.06 17.45 8.17
CA GLY A 264 -23.24 16.84 6.85
C GLY A 264 -24.44 15.89 6.74
N CYS A 265 -25.49 16.09 7.54
CA CYS A 265 -26.78 15.41 7.40
C CYS A 265 -27.93 16.42 7.53
N THR A 266 -29.14 16.01 7.17
CA THR A 266 -30.35 16.85 7.35
C THR A 266 -30.74 16.91 8.83
N ARG A 267 -31.59 17.91 9.17
CA ARG A 267 -32.17 18.01 10.51
C ARG A 267 -32.95 16.75 10.87
N GLU A 268 -33.74 16.25 9.98
CA GLU A 268 -34.54 15.04 10.18
C GLU A 268 -33.66 13.81 10.46
N GLU A 269 -32.59 13.63 9.70
CA GLU A 269 -31.64 12.53 9.92
C GLU A 269 -30.95 12.64 11.28
N PHE A 270 -30.59 13.87 11.68
CA PHE A 270 -29.98 14.14 12.97
C PHE A 270 -30.96 13.82 14.12
N ASP A 271 -32.19 14.32 14.05
CA ASP A 271 -33.22 14.10 15.05
C ASP A 271 -33.55 12.61 15.20
N ASN A 272 -33.75 11.92 14.08
CA ASN A 272 -33.97 10.47 14.08
C ASN A 272 -32.81 9.69 14.72
N TYR A 273 -31.56 10.10 14.47
CA TYR A 273 -30.39 9.46 15.05
C TYR A 273 -30.26 9.75 16.57
N THR A 274 -30.59 10.94 17.01
CA THR A 274 -30.40 11.42 18.39
C THR A 274 -31.61 11.24 19.31
N ASN A 275 -32.78 10.91 18.75
CA ASN A 275 -34.11 10.87 19.37
C ASN A 275 -34.10 10.11 20.71
N SER A 276 -33.44 9.41 21.23
CA SER A 276 -33.48 8.75 22.56
C SER A 276 -32.31 9.13 23.46
N SER A 277 -31.58 10.17 23.10
CA SER A 277 -30.33 10.51 23.73
C SER A 277 -30.47 11.86 24.46
N SER A 278 -30.27 11.89 25.79
CA SER A 278 -30.19 13.15 26.54
C SER A 278 -28.92 13.94 26.21
N LYS A 279 -27.86 13.26 25.78
CA LYS A 279 -26.59 13.86 25.35
C LYS A 279 -26.01 13.12 24.16
N VAL A 280 -25.32 13.84 23.29
CA VAL A 280 -24.60 13.32 22.15
C VAL A 280 -23.18 13.88 22.11
N TYR A 281 -22.34 13.20 21.35
CA TYR A 281 -20.92 13.52 21.19
C TYR A 281 -20.69 14.04 19.78
N ALA A 282 -20.26 15.29 19.65
CA ALA A 282 -19.76 15.87 18.42
C ALA A 282 -18.24 15.70 18.37
N ILE A 283 -17.77 14.92 17.43
CA ILE A 283 -16.36 14.60 17.23
C ILE A 283 -15.88 15.47 16.08
N ILE A 284 -15.05 16.45 16.37
CA ILE A 284 -14.49 17.36 15.38
C ILE A 284 -13.27 16.70 14.76
N LEU A 285 -13.32 16.49 13.45
CA LEU A 285 -12.30 15.81 12.64
C LEU A 285 -11.54 16.84 11.80
N GLU A 286 -10.22 16.78 11.86
CA GLU A 286 -9.31 17.61 11.09
C GLU A 286 -8.22 16.74 10.45
N GLU A 287 -7.35 17.33 9.65
CA GLU A 287 -6.21 16.67 9.00
C GLU A 287 -6.62 15.34 8.35
N THR A 288 -7.71 15.38 7.61
CA THR A 288 -8.23 14.19 6.94
C THR A 288 -7.33 13.76 5.79
N VAL A 289 -7.00 12.48 5.76
CA VAL A 289 -6.12 11.90 4.76
C VAL A 289 -6.82 10.74 4.10
N PRO A 290 -7.32 10.91 2.86
CA PRO A 290 -7.88 9.80 2.10
C PRO A 290 -6.78 8.82 1.72
N TYR A 291 -7.06 7.54 1.81
CA TYR A 291 -6.20 6.52 1.27
C TYR A 291 -6.29 6.49 -0.26
N ARG A 292 -5.16 6.48 -0.93
CA ARG A 292 -5.11 6.38 -2.41
C ARG A 292 -5.79 5.11 -2.90
N LYS A 293 -5.63 4.02 -2.16
CA LYS A 293 -6.34 2.75 -2.37
C LYS A 293 -6.87 2.26 -1.03
N SER A 294 -8.18 2.17 -0.90
CA SER A 294 -8.81 1.63 0.31
C SER A 294 -8.34 0.18 0.57
N VAL A 295 -8.32 -0.22 1.82
CA VAL A 295 -7.94 -1.59 2.23
C VAL A 295 -9.18 -2.34 2.66
N SER A 296 -9.63 -3.28 1.84
CA SER A 296 -10.87 -3.99 2.06
C SER A 296 -10.81 -4.94 3.26
N LEU A 297 -11.97 -5.24 3.86
CA LEU A 297 -12.08 -6.23 4.93
C LEU A 297 -11.53 -7.60 4.53
N LYS A 298 -11.69 -7.99 3.25
CA LYS A 298 -11.13 -9.23 2.71
C LYS A 298 -9.61 -9.20 2.76
N GLU A 299 -9.00 -8.08 2.37
CA GLU A 299 -7.54 -7.91 2.39
C GLU A 299 -6.99 -7.91 3.82
N VAL A 300 -7.59 -7.15 4.74
CA VAL A 300 -7.15 -7.17 6.15
C VAL A 300 -7.33 -8.55 6.78
N SER A 301 -8.39 -9.28 6.43
CA SER A 301 -8.58 -10.68 6.87
C SER A 301 -7.50 -11.61 6.33
N THR A 302 -7.04 -11.36 5.09
CA THR A 302 -5.94 -12.12 4.48
C THR A 302 -4.59 -11.76 5.10
N LEU A 303 -4.34 -10.47 5.34
CA LEU A 303 -3.14 -9.96 6.01
C LEU A 303 -2.94 -10.60 7.40
N THR A 304 -3.99 -10.56 8.20
CA THR A 304 -3.96 -11.06 9.58
C THR A 304 -4.19 -12.57 9.69
N GLN A 305 -4.52 -13.23 8.57
CA GLN A 305 -4.92 -14.65 8.51
C GLN A 305 -6.09 -14.98 9.45
N LYS A 306 -6.94 -13.99 9.74
CA LYS A 306 -8.09 -14.12 10.66
C LYS A 306 -9.34 -13.56 10.00
N ARG A 307 -10.49 -14.16 10.32
CA ARG A 307 -11.79 -13.60 9.96
C ARG A 307 -12.10 -12.44 10.89
N LEU A 308 -12.04 -11.22 10.36
CA LEU A 308 -12.31 -10.01 11.11
C LEU A 308 -13.78 -9.59 11.00
N ARG A 309 -14.28 -8.99 12.07
CA ARG A 309 -15.57 -8.28 12.10
C ARG A 309 -15.28 -6.78 12.25
N PRO A 310 -15.89 -5.94 11.43
CA PRO A 310 -15.72 -4.49 11.59
C PRO A 310 -16.36 -4.01 12.91
N PRO A 311 -15.91 -2.87 13.47
CA PRO A 311 -16.54 -2.29 14.64
C PRO A 311 -17.98 -1.87 14.35
N GLN A 312 -18.88 -2.03 15.31
CA GLN A 312 -20.23 -1.48 15.21
C GLN A 312 -20.22 0.05 15.41
N SER A 313 -19.31 0.55 16.23
CA SER A 313 -19.06 1.97 16.46
C SER A 313 -17.57 2.27 16.29
N TYR A 314 -16.75 1.90 17.25
CA TYR A 314 -15.29 2.00 17.16
C TYR A 314 -14.60 0.92 17.98
N TYR A 315 -13.35 0.60 17.62
CA TYR A 315 -12.44 -0.20 18.42
C TYR A 315 -11.32 0.68 18.99
N ASN A 316 -10.99 0.46 20.24
CA ASN A 316 -9.71 0.87 20.79
C ASN A 316 -8.65 -0.14 20.32
N LEU A 317 -7.72 0.30 19.50
CA LEU A 317 -6.70 -0.55 18.90
C LEU A 317 -5.69 -1.07 19.93
N ASN A 318 -5.47 -0.34 21.02
CA ASN A 318 -4.62 -0.82 22.13
C ASN A 318 -5.17 -2.10 22.79
N ASN A 319 -6.49 -2.31 22.71
CA ASN A 319 -7.17 -3.48 23.28
C ASN A 319 -7.55 -4.52 22.19
N ASN A 320 -7.16 -4.29 20.94
CA ASN A 320 -7.51 -5.17 19.82
C ASN A 320 -6.30 -5.34 18.88
N SER A 321 -5.37 -6.18 19.30
CA SER A 321 -4.10 -6.41 18.58
C SER A 321 -4.28 -6.82 17.12
N THR A 322 -5.32 -7.61 16.82
CA THR A 322 -5.58 -8.06 15.43
C THR A 322 -5.99 -6.91 14.52
N TRP A 323 -6.85 -6.00 15.00
CA TRP A 323 -7.19 -4.81 14.22
C TRP A 323 -6.08 -3.76 14.24
N ALA A 324 -5.31 -3.67 15.32
CA ALA A 324 -4.10 -2.83 15.35
C ALA A 324 -3.10 -3.26 14.27
N GLU A 325 -2.83 -4.56 14.16
CA GLU A 325 -2.01 -5.13 13.08
C GLU A 325 -2.58 -4.81 11.69
N ALA A 326 -3.89 -5.02 11.50
CA ALA A 326 -4.56 -4.75 10.23
C ALA A 326 -4.48 -3.27 9.81
N VAL A 327 -4.69 -2.35 10.75
CA VAL A 327 -4.59 -0.90 10.51
C VAL A 327 -3.15 -0.51 10.20
N SER A 328 -2.18 -1.03 10.95
CA SER A 328 -0.75 -0.79 10.71
C SER A 328 -0.35 -1.21 9.30
N MET A 329 -0.76 -2.41 8.89
CA MET A 329 -0.46 -2.89 7.53
C MET A 329 -1.17 -2.04 6.48
N GLY A 330 -2.40 -1.62 6.73
CA GLY A 330 -3.13 -0.71 5.86
C GLY A 330 -2.41 0.63 5.70
N THR A 331 -1.97 1.23 6.79
CA THR A 331 -1.20 2.49 6.80
C THR A 331 0.16 2.31 6.12
N LEU A 332 0.85 1.20 6.38
CA LEU A 332 2.11 0.86 5.70
C LEU A 332 1.93 0.82 4.17
N LEU A 333 0.85 0.20 3.68
CA LEU A 333 0.54 0.16 2.25
C LEU A 333 0.33 1.57 1.66
N GLN A 334 -0.17 2.53 2.43
CA GLN A 334 -0.38 3.91 1.98
C GLN A 334 0.92 4.72 2.01
N ASN A 335 1.73 4.58 3.04
CA ASN A 335 2.95 5.38 3.19
C ASN A 335 4.01 5.04 2.15
N ASN A 336 4.08 3.78 1.69
CA ASN A 336 4.92 3.42 0.56
C ASN A 336 4.54 4.18 -0.72
N PHE A 337 3.26 4.57 -0.88
CA PHE A 337 2.85 5.46 -1.96
C PHE A 337 3.18 6.94 -1.65
N ARG A 338 3.13 7.39 -0.39
CA ARG A 338 3.46 8.78 -0.02
C ARG A 338 4.96 9.06 -0.09
N ALA A 339 5.81 8.16 0.38
CA ALA A 339 7.25 8.30 0.24
C ALA A 339 7.68 8.45 -1.23
N GLN A 340 6.87 7.89 -2.14
CA GLN A 340 7.04 8.00 -3.58
C GLN A 340 6.57 9.35 -4.15
N GLU A 341 5.67 10.07 -3.46
CA GLU A 341 5.21 11.41 -3.84
C GLU A 341 6.11 12.52 -3.24
N MET A 342 6.76 12.27 -2.09
CA MET A 342 7.61 13.26 -1.42
C MET A 342 8.99 13.47 -2.08
N VAL A 343 9.39 12.63 -3.02
CA VAL A 343 10.62 12.79 -3.81
C VAL A 343 10.36 13.54 -5.15
N VAL A 344 9.13 13.96 -5.37
CA VAL A 344 8.69 14.70 -6.57
C VAL A 344 8.49 16.21 -6.28
N ILE A 345 8.92 16.70 -5.11
CA ILE A 345 8.92 18.14 -4.79
C ILE A 345 10.32 18.74 -4.93
#